data_a82701e8437f78def40bbead3373cd82
#
_entry.id   a82701e8437f78def40bbead3373cd82
#
_cell.length_a   1.000
_cell.length_b   1.000
_cell.length_c   1.000
_cell.angle_alpha   90.00
_cell.angle_beta   90.00
_cell.angle_gamma   90.00
#
_symmetry.space_group_name_H-M   'P 1'
#
loop_
_entity.id
_entity.type
_entity.pdbx_description
1 polymer ?
#
loop_
_entity_poly.entity_id
_entity_poly.type
_entity_poly.pdbx_seq_one_letter_code
_entity_poly.pdbx_strand_id
1 'polypeptide(L)'
;GGDKSKWPKPHLFVEAEEDFQDIGPLADMQYPADNPYSEDKMELGKTLFFDPRLSKSGQIACASCHNPELGWADGNRVSFGHDRQNGTRNAPTLLNIGFAKTFFWDGRSATLEEQVKAPIENPVEMNLHMSLATKKIRKIKGYKPYFE
;
A
#
# COMPACT_ATOMS: atom_id res chain seq x y z
N GLY A 1 -7.79 -34.76 -31.48
CA GLY A 1 -8.49 -33.64 -30.92
C GLY A 1 -9.56 -34.14 -29.94
N GLY A 2 -9.35 -33.98 -28.63
CA GLY A 2 -10.33 -34.40 -27.63
C GLY A 2 -11.59 -33.54 -27.73
N ASP A 3 -12.72 -34.16 -27.44
CA ASP A 3 -14.04 -33.50 -27.39
C ASP A 3 -14.06 -32.43 -26.30
N LYS A 4 -14.00 -31.15 -26.72
CA LYS A 4 -14.00 -29.98 -25.83
C LYS A 4 -15.30 -29.78 -25.08
N SER A 5 -16.40 -30.48 -25.44
CA SER A 5 -17.68 -30.41 -24.73
C SER A 5 -17.63 -31.04 -23.32
N LYS A 6 -16.61 -31.84 -23.05
CA LYS A 6 -16.36 -32.51 -21.77
C LYS A 6 -15.42 -31.73 -20.81
N TRP A 7 -14.93 -30.60 -21.26
CA TRP A 7 -14.09 -29.79 -20.39
C TRP A 7 -14.98 -29.08 -19.37
N PRO A 8 -14.58 -29.05 -18.07
CA PRO A 8 -15.30 -28.28 -17.08
C PRO A 8 -15.35 -26.81 -17.56
N LYS A 9 -16.56 -26.26 -17.66
CA LYS A 9 -16.72 -24.82 -17.94
C LYS A 9 -15.97 -24.05 -16.85
N PRO A 10 -15.13 -23.08 -17.21
CA PRO A 10 -14.51 -22.22 -16.19
C PRO A 10 -15.63 -21.57 -15.37
N HIS A 11 -15.53 -21.61 -14.05
CA HIS A 11 -16.48 -20.95 -13.13
C HIS A 11 -16.54 -19.43 -13.28
N LEU A 12 -15.77 -18.86 -14.20
CA LEU A 12 -15.71 -17.42 -14.52
C LEU A 12 -16.75 -16.99 -15.57
N PHE A 13 -17.48 -17.91 -16.21
CA PHE A 13 -18.54 -17.54 -17.15
C PHE A 13 -19.88 -17.59 -16.44
N VAL A 14 -20.34 -16.43 -16.07
CA VAL A 14 -21.69 -16.16 -15.60
C VAL A 14 -22.60 -16.16 -16.81
N GLU A 15 -23.63 -17.00 -16.81
CA GLU A 15 -24.51 -17.19 -17.98
C GLU A 15 -25.70 -16.19 -18.01
N ALA A 16 -25.88 -15.35 -16.97
CA ALA A 16 -26.97 -14.42 -16.86
C ALA A 16 -26.49 -12.98 -16.68
N GLU A 17 -27.08 -12.04 -17.41
CA GLU A 17 -26.83 -10.59 -17.25
C GLU A 17 -27.10 -10.11 -15.80
N GLU A 18 -27.99 -10.77 -15.10
CA GLU A 18 -28.35 -10.51 -13.70
C GLU A 18 -27.17 -10.66 -12.74
N ASP A 19 -26.24 -11.56 -13.05
CA ASP A 19 -25.07 -11.84 -12.20
C ASP A 19 -23.98 -10.75 -12.29
N PHE A 20 -24.10 -9.82 -13.24
CA PHE A 20 -23.21 -8.67 -13.40
C PHE A 20 -23.80 -7.36 -12.87
N GLN A 21 -24.97 -7.37 -12.26
CA GLN A 21 -25.62 -6.14 -11.77
C GLN A 21 -24.81 -5.47 -10.66
N ASP A 22 -24.00 -6.26 -9.91
CA ASP A 22 -23.12 -5.75 -8.86
C ASP A 22 -21.74 -5.35 -9.38
N ILE A 23 -21.44 -5.56 -10.67
CA ILE A 23 -20.18 -5.18 -11.29
C ILE A 23 -20.35 -3.82 -11.94
N GLY A 24 -19.89 -2.80 -11.24
CA GLY A 24 -19.93 -1.41 -11.71
C GLY A 24 -18.61 -0.69 -11.45
N PRO A 25 -18.52 0.57 -11.84
CA PRO A 25 -17.37 1.40 -11.46
C PRO A 25 -17.31 1.49 -9.93
N LEU A 26 -16.08 1.56 -9.40
CA LEU A 26 -15.88 1.82 -7.98
C LEU A 26 -16.59 3.11 -7.57
N ALA A 27 -17.19 3.11 -6.39
CA ALA A 27 -17.75 4.32 -5.80
C ALA A 27 -16.66 5.40 -5.63
N ASP A 28 -17.07 6.65 -5.47
CA ASP A 28 -16.14 7.73 -5.17
C ASP A 28 -15.40 7.44 -3.86
N MET A 29 -14.08 7.70 -3.86
CA MET A 29 -13.24 7.51 -2.68
C MET A 29 -13.72 8.42 -1.54
N GLN A 30 -13.96 7.82 -0.38
CA GLN A 30 -14.29 8.56 0.83
C GLN A 30 -13.01 8.90 1.60
N TYR A 31 -12.75 10.18 1.79
CA TYR A 31 -11.62 10.67 2.56
C TYR A 31 -12.03 10.98 4.00
N PRO A 32 -11.14 10.78 5.00
CA PRO A 32 -11.41 11.21 6.37
C PRO A 32 -11.71 12.71 6.45
N ALA A 33 -12.67 13.11 7.29
CA ALA A 33 -13.04 14.52 7.44
C ALA A 33 -11.88 15.40 7.94
N ASP A 34 -11.01 14.84 8.76
CA ASP A 34 -9.81 15.49 9.31
C ASP A 34 -8.58 15.36 8.37
N ASN A 35 -8.71 14.59 7.28
CA ASN A 35 -7.68 14.47 6.26
C ASN A 35 -8.29 14.47 4.83
N PRO A 36 -8.93 15.56 4.41
CA PRO A 36 -9.55 15.64 3.10
C PRO A 36 -8.48 15.58 1.99
N TYR A 37 -8.91 15.14 0.82
CA TYR A 37 -8.05 15.12 -0.37
C TYR A 37 -7.55 16.53 -0.73
N SER A 38 -6.29 16.60 -1.14
CA SER A 38 -5.74 17.68 -1.93
C SER A 38 -4.66 17.15 -2.85
N GLU A 39 -4.46 17.82 -3.97
CA GLU A 39 -3.49 17.42 -4.98
C GLU A 39 -2.05 17.49 -4.40
N ASP A 40 -1.75 18.51 -3.61
CA ASP A 40 -0.45 18.68 -2.94
C ASP A 40 -0.17 17.54 -1.95
N LYS A 41 -1.17 17.11 -1.18
CA LYS A 41 -1.03 15.94 -0.28
C LYS A 41 -0.79 14.65 -1.06
N MET A 42 -1.47 14.47 -2.17
CA MET A 42 -1.31 13.31 -3.04
C MET A 42 0.11 13.25 -3.61
N GLU A 43 0.62 14.36 -4.17
CA GLU A 43 1.97 14.44 -4.70
C GLU A 43 3.04 14.29 -3.60
N LEU A 44 2.82 14.89 -2.43
CA LEU A 44 3.67 14.68 -1.26
C LEU A 44 3.71 13.20 -0.86
N GLY A 45 2.56 12.56 -0.73
CA GLY A 45 2.44 11.14 -0.38
C GLY A 45 3.15 10.24 -1.38
N LYS A 46 2.97 10.50 -2.67
CA LYS A 46 3.65 9.80 -3.76
C LYS A 46 5.18 9.95 -3.64
N THR A 47 5.66 11.16 -3.41
CA THR A 47 7.09 11.43 -3.26
C THR A 47 7.66 10.69 -2.04
N LEU A 48 6.97 10.73 -0.90
CA LEU A 48 7.35 10.03 0.33
C LEU A 48 7.34 8.51 0.16
N PHE A 49 6.41 7.96 -0.61
CA PHE A 49 6.28 6.53 -0.85
C PHE A 49 7.54 5.92 -1.52
N PHE A 50 8.18 6.66 -2.38
CA PHE A 50 9.40 6.25 -3.07
C PHE A 50 10.69 6.73 -2.39
N ASP A 51 10.61 7.48 -1.29
CA ASP A 51 11.78 8.05 -0.64
C ASP A 51 12.36 7.12 0.44
N PRO A 52 13.55 6.52 0.21
CA PRO A 52 14.16 5.62 1.19
C PRO A 52 14.65 6.36 2.46
N ARG A 53 14.73 7.68 2.44
CA ARG A 53 15.14 8.48 3.60
C ARG A 53 14.14 8.45 4.75
N LEU A 54 12.92 7.94 4.52
CA LEU A 54 11.96 7.60 5.58
C LEU A 54 12.35 6.35 6.39
N SER A 55 13.39 5.63 6.01
CA SER A 55 13.93 4.54 6.83
C SER A 55 15.16 4.96 7.62
N LYS A 56 15.49 4.22 8.67
CA LYS A 56 16.70 4.44 9.50
C LYS A 56 17.97 4.33 8.66
N SER A 57 18.07 3.30 7.84
CA SER A 57 19.21 3.05 6.95
C SER A 57 19.29 4.01 5.76
N GLY A 58 18.18 4.64 5.39
CA GLY A 58 18.09 5.42 4.13
C GLY A 58 18.06 4.53 2.88
N GLN A 59 17.76 3.25 2.99
CA GLN A 59 17.81 2.28 1.89
C GLN A 59 16.46 1.61 1.60
N ILE A 60 15.49 1.72 2.49
CA ILE A 60 14.17 1.09 2.38
C ILE A 60 13.11 2.16 2.18
N ALA A 61 12.39 2.09 1.07
CA ALA A 61 11.18 2.87 0.82
C ALA A 61 9.93 1.99 0.94
N CYS A 62 8.74 2.58 1.00
CA CYS A 62 7.48 1.83 0.91
C CYS A 62 7.45 0.99 -0.38
N ALA A 63 7.91 1.58 -1.50
CA ALA A 63 8.03 0.91 -2.79
C ALA A 63 8.97 -0.30 -2.80
N SER A 64 9.85 -0.47 -1.80
CA SER A 64 10.70 -1.65 -1.69
C SER A 64 9.91 -2.93 -1.44
N CYS A 65 8.79 -2.82 -0.70
CA CYS A 65 7.87 -3.94 -0.42
C CYS A 65 6.56 -3.83 -1.22
N HIS A 66 6.23 -2.65 -1.72
CA HIS A 66 5.03 -2.38 -2.51
C HIS A 66 5.44 -1.88 -3.90
N ASN A 67 6.07 -2.76 -4.68
CA ASN A 67 6.62 -2.43 -6.00
C ASN A 67 5.49 -2.33 -7.04
N PRO A 68 5.35 -1.17 -7.74
CA PRO A 68 4.36 -1.00 -8.81
C PRO A 68 4.45 -2.06 -9.91
N GLU A 69 5.66 -2.50 -10.26
CA GLU A 69 5.89 -3.52 -11.29
C GLU A 69 5.43 -4.92 -10.88
N LEU A 70 5.24 -5.15 -9.57
CA LEU A 70 4.77 -6.41 -8.99
C LEU A 70 3.34 -6.29 -8.43
N GLY A 71 2.51 -5.45 -9.03
CA GLY A 71 1.14 -5.21 -8.59
C GLY A 71 1.06 -4.58 -7.20
N TRP A 72 2.03 -3.73 -6.84
CA TRP A 72 2.14 -3.06 -5.54
C TRP A 72 2.34 -4.02 -4.35
N ALA A 73 2.95 -5.16 -4.62
CA ALA A 73 3.43 -6.15 -3.66
C ALA A 73 4.94 -6.36 -3.86
N ASP A 74 5.58 -7.30 -3.16
CA ASP A 74 7.01 -7.57 -3.34
C ASP A 74 7.31 -8.92 -4.03
N GLY A 75 6.28 -9.72 -4.30
CA GLY A 75 6.43 -11.03 -4.93
C GLY A 75 7.10 -12.09 -4.05
N ASN A 76 7.42 -11.79 -2.80
CA ASN A 76 8.09 -12.68 -1.87
C ASN A 76 7.11 -13.33 -0.89
N ARG A 77 7.47 -14.49 -0.35
CA ARG A 77 6.70 -15.13 0.73
C ARG A 77 6.69 -14.28 2.01
N VAL A 78 7.78 -13.62 2.29
CA VAL A 78 7.96 -12.64 3.38
C VAL A 78 8.82 -11.48 2.88
N SER A 79 8.48 -10.28 3.30
CA SER A 79 9.21 -9.07 2.91
C SER A 79 10.56 -8.97 3.62
N PHE A 80 11.52 -8.30 2.97
CA PHE A 80 12.82 -7.94 3.56
C PHE A 80 12.80 -6.47 3.96
N GLY A 81 13.27 -6.17 5.16
CA GLY A 81 13.35 -4.81 5.66
C GLY A 81 14.74 -4.43 6.15
N HIS A 82 14.79 -3.66 7.24
CA HIS A 82 16.00 -3.13 7.82
C HIS A 82 17.04 -4.23 8.09
N ASP A 83 18.29 -4.00 7.72
CA ASP A 83 19.41 -4.95 7.81
C ASP A 83 19.14 -6.32 7.16
N ARG A 84 18.30 -6.33 6.09
CA ARG A 84 17.86 -7.55 5.40
C ARG A 84 17.13 -8.56 6.29
N GLN A 85 16.57 -8.11 7.39
CA GLN A 85 15.75 -8.97 8.24
C GLN A 85 14.47 -9.37 7.52
N ASN A 86 14.06 -10.62 7.69
CA ASN A 86 12.80 -11.10 7.16
C ASN A 86 11.64 -10.63 8.05
N GLY A 87 10.61 -10.09 7.42
CA GLY A 87 9.30 -9.95 8.04
C GLY A 87 8.66 -11.32 8.31
N THR A 88 7.51 -11.31 8.95
CA THR A 88 6.76 -12.54 9.26
C THR A 88 5.66 -12.82 8.23
N ARG A 89 5.34 -11.86 7.38
CA ARG A 89 4.26 -11.90 6.39
C ARG A 89 4.71 -11.32 5.06
N ASN A 90 3.97 -11.66 4.01
CA ASN A 90 4.17 -11.06 2.72
C ASN A 90 3.54 -9.66 2.66
N ALA A 91 4.04 -8.78 1.80
CA ALA A 91 3.45 -7.47 1.53
C ALA A 91 2.20 -7.64 0.64
N PRO A 92 1.00 -7.25 1.13
CA PRO A 92 -0.20 -7.29 0.29
C PRO A 92 -0.15 -6.20 -0.79
N THR A 93 -0.93 -6.39 -1.85
CA THR A 93 -1.13 -5.33 -2.84
C THR A 93 -1.77 -4.09 -2.23
N LEU A 94 -1.41 -2.92 -2.77
CA LEU A 94 -2.07 -1.64 -2.42
C LEU A 94 -3.18 -1.27 -3.40
N LEU A 95 -3.44 -2.09 -4.42
CA LEU A 95 -4.54 -1.81 -5.36
C LEU A 95 -5.86 -1.71 -4.60
N ASN A 96 -6.58 -0.61 -4.84
CA ASN A 96 -7.88 -0.32 -4.24
C ASN A 96 -7.88 -0.29 -2.69
N ILE A 97 -6.72 -0.16 -2.05
CA ILE A 97 -6.60 -0.22 -0.58
C ILE A 97 -7.43 0.85 0.13
N GLY A 98 -7.66 2.01 -0.50
CA GLY A 98 -8.48 3.08 0.06
C GLY A 98 -9.96 2.72 0.28
N PHE A 99 -10.46 1.64 -0.34
CA PHE A 99 -11.82 1.12 -0.14
C PHE A 99 -11.91 0.06 0.95
N ALA A 100 -10.78 -0.36 1.52
CA ALA A 100 -10.76 -1.32 2.62
C ALA A 100 -11.29 -0.70 3.92
N LYS A 101 -11.98 -1.50 4.73
CA LYS A 101 -12.54 -1.07 6.03
C LYS A 101 -11.56 -1.27 7.18
N THR A 102 -10.61 -2.17 7.01
CA THR A 102 -9.57 -2.49 8.00
C THR A 102 -8.27 -2.83 7.28
N PHE A 103 -7.14 -2.65 7.94
CA PHE A 103 -5.81 -2.77 7.37
C PHE A 103 -4.96 -3.75 8.16
N PHE A 104 -3.88 -4.25 7.54
CA PHE A 104 -3.13 -5.46 7.86
C PHE A 104 -3.96 -6.74 7.65
N TRP A 105 -3.27 -7.87 7.56
CA TRP A 105 -3.91 -9.19 7.40
C TRP A 105 -4.86 -9.57 8.54
N ASP A 106 -4.64 -9.03 9.74
CA ASP A 106 -5.41 -9.27 10.95
C ASP A 106 -6.39 -8.13 11.28
N GLY A 107 -6.49 -7.10 10.44
CA GLY A 107 -7.46 -5.99 10.59
C GLY A 107 -7.20 -5.09 11.80
N ARG A 108 -5.97 -5.07 12.36
CA ARG A 108 -5.66 -4.34 13.59
C ARG A 108 -5.64 -2.81 13.47
N SER A 109 -5.61 -2.26 12.27
CA SER A 109 -5.72 -0.81 12.03
C SER A 109 -7.04 -0.47 11.36
N ALA A 110 -7.71 0.56 11.86
CA ALA A 110 -8.98 1.03 11.36
C ALA A 110 -8.83 2.07 10.22
N THR A 111 -7.67 2.73 10.12
CA THR A 111 -7.41 3.76 9.11
C THR A 111 -6.05 3.55 8.42
N LEU A 112 -5.89 4.10 7.22
CA LEU A 112 -4.60 4.11 6.52
C LEU A 112 -3.58 4.99 7.25
N GLU A 113 -4.01 6.06 7.89
CA GLU A 113 -3.17 6.95 8.68
C GLU A 113 -2.54 6.24 9.90
N GLU A 114 -3.26 5.31 10.49
CA GLU A 114 -2.71 4.44 11.56
C GLU A 114 -1.80 3.36 10.98
N GLN A 115 -2.24 2.74 9.88
CA GLN A 115 -1.51 1.65 9.26
C GLN A 115 -0.10 2.07 8.84
N VAL A 116 0.06 3.23 8.20
CA VAL A 116 1.33 3.69 7.65
C VAL A 116 2.41 3.93 8.71
N LYS A 117 2.03 4.22 9.96
CA LYS A 117 3.00 4.42 11.06
C LYS A 117 3.71 3.13 11.44
N ALA A 118 2.99 2.02 11.42
CA ALA A 118 3.53 0.74 11.86
C ALA A 118 4.76 0.28 11.05
N PRO A 119 4.74 0.20 9.70
CA PRO A 119 5.93 -0.21 8.94
C PRO A 119 7.09 0.79 9.05
N ILE A 120 6.82 2.08 9.22
CA ILE A 120 7.88 3.08 9.41
C ILE A 120 8.62 2.82 10.72
N GLU A 121 7.90 2.56 11.82
CA GLU A 121 8.48 2.36 13.15
C GLU A 121 8.97 0.93 13.41
N ASN A 122 8.46 -0.07 12.68
CA ASN A 122 8.80 -1.47 12.89
C ASN A 122 10.31 -1.71 12.71
N PRO A 123 11.01 -2.25 13.74
CA PRO A 123 12.46 -2.49 13.68
C PRO A 123 12.92 -3.39 12.54
N VAL A 124 12.08 -4.33 12.09
CA VAL A 124 12.40 -5.24 10.98
C VAL A 124 11.98 -4.71 9.61
N GLU A 125 11.28 -3.58 9.53
CA GLU A 125 10.86 -2.94 8.29
C GLU A 125 11.68 -1.67 8.03
N MET A 126 11.15 -0.48 8.32
CA MET A 126 11.85 0.79 8.07
C MET A 126 12.65 1.30 9.28
N ASN A 127 12.34 0.84 10.48
CA ASN A 127 13.06 1.09 11.73
C ASN A 127 13.34 2.57 12.03
N LEU A 128 12.37 3.44 11.80
CA LEU A 128 12.52 4.88 12.04
C LEU A 128 11.35 5.43 12.84
N HIS A 129 11.60 5.87 14.07
CA HIS A 129 10.57 6.49 14.91
C HIS A 129 9.96 7.72 14.23
N MET A 130 8.62 7.90 14.28
CA MET A 130 7.90 8.96 13.58
C MET A 130 8.42 10.37 13.87
N SER A 131 8.82 10.65 15.11
CA SER A 131 9.40 11.95 15.47
C SER A 131 10.73 12.24 14.75
N LEU A 132 11.53 11.21 14.50
CA LEU A 132 12.78 11.31 13.74
C LEU A 132 12.50 11.39 12.23
N ALA A 133 11.52 10.63 11.73
CA ALA A 133 11.07 10.73 10.35
C ALA A 133 10.64 12.15 10.01
N THR A 134 9.79 12.75 10.82
CA THR A 134 9.34 14.14 10.67
C THR A 134 10.51 15.13 10.68
N LYS A 135 11.46 14.97 11.61
CA LYS A 135 12.67 15.83 11.67
C LYS A 135 13.55 15.67 10.42
N LYS A 136 13.70 14.45 9.90
CA LYS A 136 14.46 14.20 8.65
C LYS A 136 13.81 14.92 7.47
N ILE A 137 12.51 14.72 7.27
CA ILE A 137 11.77 15.32 6.14
C ILE A 137 11.83 16.85 6.18
N ARG A 138 11.62 17.47 7.34
CA ARG A 138 11.72 18.94 7.50
C ARG A 138 13.07 19.52 7.10
N LYS A 139 14.15 18.76 7.21
CA LYS A 139 15.51 19.22 6.82
C LYS A 139 15.77 19.11 5.33
N ILE A 140 14.97 18.38 4.59
CA ILE A 140 15.15 18.16 3.15
C ILE A 140 14.48 19.32 2.40
N LYS A 141 15.29 20.17 1.74
CA LYS A 141 14.81 21.37 1.07
C LYS A 141 13.69 21.10 0.04
N GLY A 142 13.74 19.97 -0.66
CA GLY A 142 12.76 19.60 -1.67
C GLY A 142 11.35 19.33 -1.12
N TYR A 143 11.21 19.07 0.18
CA TYR A 143 9.89 18.89 0.83
C TYR A 143 9.28 20.18 1.35
N LYS A 144 10.09 21.25 1.46
CA LYS A 144 9.64 22.51 2.07
C LYS A 144 8.38 23.10 1.42
N PRO A 145 8.26 23.15 0.07
CA PRO A 145 7.09 23.72 -0.59
C PRO A 145 5.76 23.00 -0.28
N TYR A 146 5.79 21.76 0.16
CA TYR A 146 4.57 21.01 0.52
C TYR A 146 4.02 21.37 1.92
N PHE A 147 4.75 22.13 2.72
CA PHE A 147 4.41 22.49 4.11
C PHE A 147 4.27 24.00 4.33
N GLU A 148 4.44 24.81 3.29
CA GLU A 148 4.25 26.27 3.25
C GLU A 148 2.93 26.62 2.58
#